data_e1e39179b0abdc65eb843c4eeb4651d8
#
_entry.id   e1e39179b0abdc65eb843c4eeb4651d8
#
_cell.length_a   1.000
_cell.length_b   1.000
_cell.length_c   1.000
_cell.angle_alpha   90.00
_cell.angle_beta   90.00
_cell.angle_gamma   90.00
#
_symmetry.space_group_name_H-M   'P 1'
#
loop_
_entity.id
_entity.type
_entity.pdbx_description
1 polymer ?
#
loop_
_entity_poly.entity_id
_entity_poly.type
_entity_poly.pdbx_seq_one_letter_code
_entity_poly.pdbx_strand_id
1 'polypeptide(L)'
;RVAGYFRQLNEPDGNSLLRLRTVNITDSNFNSIKYKLDSTKKNIIIAGSLDEYFAYNLSAEIAALNKTYPSTLFGMPNWDAFKSFKNKKSFTGFPVYFTSPYYNNKLDTLSRMIQSIYLKKYKGVPSDFTYKGFEMTYLFSKLLTTYPYDYMSHLNDYPAKVFNKYNFKPEF
;
A
#
# COMPACT_ATOMS: atom_id res chain seq x y z
N ARG A 1 9.42 1.22 14.93
CA ARG A 1 7.98 0.97 15.26
C ARG A 1 7.45 -0.26 14.54
N VAL A 2 7.54 -0.38 13.20
CA VAL A 2 7.00 -1.51 12.42
C VAL A 2 7.52 -2.86 12.94
N ALA A 3 8.83 -3.01 13.11
CA ALA A 3 9.42 -4.26 13.63
C ALA A 3 8.92 -4.64 15.04
N GLY A 4 8.60 -3.64 15.88
CA GLY A 4 8.02 -3.86 17.21
C GLY A 4 6.63 -4.49 17.13
N TYR A 5 5.75 -3.96 16.28
CA TYR A 5 4.41 -4.53 16.07
C TYR A 5 4.47 -5.97 15.53
N PHE A 6 5.37 -6.25 14.58
CA PHE A 6 5.51 -7.61 14.07
C PHE A 6 6.00 -8.59 15.14
N ARG A 7 6.90 -8.18 16.03
CA ARG A 7 7.34 -9.02 17.15
C ARG A 7 6.18 -9.29 18.11
N GLN A 8 5.45 -8.26 18.50
CA GLN A 8 4.31 -8.39 19.39
C GLN A 8 3.23 -9.34 18.83
N LEU A 9 2.91 -9.25 17.54
CA LEU A 9 1.96 -10.13 16.88
C LEU A 9 2.49 -11.55 16.66
N ASN A 10 3.81 -11.71 16.58
CA ASN A 10 4.45 -13.01 16.40
C ASN A 10 4.57 -13.83 17.69
N GLU A 11 4.41 -13.20 18.85
CA GLU A 11 4.59 -13.80 20.16
C GLU A 11 3.38 -13.52 21.08
N PRO A 12 2.14 -13.82 20.64
CA PRO A 12 0.95 -13.45 21.41
C PRO A 12 0.90 -14.11 22.80
N ASP A 13 1.46 -15.32 22.92
CA ASP A 13 1.45 -16.11 24.17
C ASP A 13 2.87 -16.53 24.60
N GLY A 14 3.89 -15.75 24.24
CA GLY A 14 5.28 -16.07 24.54
C GLY A 14 5.91 -17.13 23.64
N ASN A 15 5.15 -17.69 22.68
CA ASN A 15 5.64 -18.63 21.69
C ASN A 15 5.78 -17.94 20.32
N SER A 16 6.98 -18.01 19.74
CA SER A 16 7.26 -17.44 18.42
C SER A 16 6.62 -18.28 17.31
N LEU A 17 5.72 -17.70 16.51
CA LEU A 17 5.11 -18.36 15.36
C LEU A 17 6.06 -18.41 14.17
N LEU A 18 6.84 -17.36 13.97
CA LEU A 18 7.77 -17.20 12.86
C LEU A 18 9.14 -16.74 13.35
N ARG A 19 10.20 -17.16 12.65
CA ARG A 19 11.55 -16.67 12.91
C ARG A 19 11.73 -15.27 12.29
N LEU A 20 11.59 -14.23 13.11
CA LEU A 20 11.79 -12.85 12.68
C LEU A 20 13.26 -12.43 12.78
N ARG A 21 13.75 -11.79 11.72
CA ARG A 21 15.06 -11.13 11.70
C ARG A 21 14.87 -9.68 11.30
N THR A 22 15.38 -8.75 12.10
CA THR A 22 15.40 -7.33 11.74
C THR A 22 16.76 -7.02 11.10
N VAL A 23 16.74 -6.40 9.93
CA VAL A 23 17.93 -5.98 9.20
C VAL A 23 17.84 -4.48 8.96
N ASN A 24 18.86 -3.75 9.38
CA ASN A 24 19.01 -2.33 9.03
C ASN A 24 19.85 -2.25 7.76
N ILE A 25 19.25 -1.72 6.71
CA ILE A 25 19.89 -1.51 5.41
C ILE A 25 20.02 -0.01 5.21
N THR A 26 21.22 0.44 4.90
CA THR A 26 21.52 1.80 4.45
C THR A 26 21.71 1.82 2.94
N ASP A 27 21.63 3.00 2.32
CA ASP A 27 21.72 3.18 0.87
C ASP A 27 23.00 2.64 0.24
N SER A 28 24.06 2.47 1.04
CA SER A 28 25.35 1.90 0.61
C SER A 28 25.47 0.38 0.81
N ASN A 29 24.47 -0.28 1.37
CA ASN A 29 24.62 -1.65 1.88
C ASN A 29 23.49 -2.61 1.51
N PHE A 30 22.82 -2.42 0.38
CA PHE A 30 21.75 -3.32 -0.09
C PHE A 30 22.23 -4.77 -0.24
N ASN A 31 23.43 -4.97 -0.74
CA ASN A 31 24.03 -6.31 -0.94
C ASN A 31 24.15 -7.13 0.34
N SER A 32 24.14 -6.50 1.50
CA SER A 32 24.24 -7.22 2.78
C SER A 32 23.02 -8.08 3.09
N ILE A 33 21.89 -7.83 2.42
CA ILE A 33 20.66 -8.59 2.63
C ILE A 33 20.84 -10.08 2.31
N LYS A 34 21.66 -10.43 1.31
CA LYS A 34 21.94 -11.81 0.91
C LYS A 34 22.41 -12.70 2.07
N TYR A 35 23.18 -12.14 3.02
CA TYR A 35 23.68 -12.89 4.18
C TYR A 35 22.61 -13.18 5.24
N LYS A 36 21.41 -12.62 5.08
CA LYS A 36 20.27 -12.82 5.97
C LYS A 36 19.18 -13.69 5.36
N LEU A 37 19.29 -13.98 4.05
CA LEU A 37 18.34 -14.81 3.32
C LEU A 37 18.69 -16.29 3.46
N ASP A 38 17.69 -17.13 3.37
CA ASP A 38 17.82 -18.59 3.35
C ASP A 38 17.67 -19.08 1.90
N SER A 39 18.63 -19.86 1.41
CA SER A 39 18.62 -20.41 0.04
C SER A 39 17.73 -21.63 -0.10
N THR A 40 17.40 -22.29 1.03
CA THR A 40 16.61 -23.53 1.04
C THR A 40 15.13 -23.31 1.32
N LYS A 41 14.78 -22.12 1.83
CA LYS A 41 13.42 -21.76 2.23
C LYS A 41 12.95 -20.50 1.53
N LYS A 42 11.64 -20.35 1.43
CA LYS A 42 11.04 -19.09 0.94
C LYS A 42 11.20 -17.98 1.98
N ASN A 43 11.83 -16.89 1.56
CA ASN A 43 11.99 -15.71 2.39
C ASN A 43 10.79 -14.78 2.23
N ILE A 44 10.28 -14.26 3.33
CA ILE A 44 9.28 -13.18 3.35
C ILE A 44 9.99 -11.93 3.87
N ILE A 45 10.05 -10.90 3.03
CA ILE A 45 10.75 -9.66 3.32
C ILE A 45 9.70 -8.56 3.46
N ILE A 46 9.73 -7.85 4.59
CA ILE A 46 8.84 -6.72 4.86
C ILE A 46 9.70 -5.48 4.98
N ALA A 47 9.57 -4.58 4.00
CA ALA A 47 10.33 -3.34 3.94
C ALA A 47 9.56 -2.20 4.61
N GLY A 48 10.11 -1.65 5.70
CA GLY A 48 9.50 -0.58 6.49
C GLY A 48 9.90 0.84 6.07
N SER A 49 10.33 1.07 4.82
CA SER A 49 10.76 2.37 4.32
C SER A 49 9.67 3.07 3.52
N LEU A 50 9.55 4.39 3.70
CA LEU A 50 8.70 5.28 2.92
C LEU A 50 9.46 6.01 1.80
N ASP A 51 10.75 5.74 1.66
CA ASP A 51 11.62 6.35 0.67
C ASP A 51 11.57 5.61 -0.66
N GLU A 52 11.41 6.35 -1.77
CA GLU A 52 11.26 5.79 -3.11
C GLU A 52 12.55 5.17 -3.64
N TYR A 53 13.70 5.82 -3.38
CA TYR A 53 15.00 5.34 -3.81
C TYR A 53 15.35 4.03 -3.13
N PHE A 54 15.18 3.99 -1.82
CA PHE A 54 15.35 2.76 -1.04
C PHE A 54 14.45 1.63 -1.54
N ALA A 55 13.16 1.90 -1.73
CA ALA A 55 12.20 0.90 -2.19
C ALA A 55 12.56 0.30 -3.55
N TYR A 56 12.97 1.15 -4.49
CA TYR A 56 13.38 0.72 -5.82
C TYR A 56 14.64 -0.15 -5.80
N ASN A 57 15.70 0.30 -5.11
CA ASN A 57 16.96 -0.43 -5.04
C ASN A 57 16.82 -1.75 -4.29
N LEU A 58 16.07 -1.77 -3.20
CA LEU A 58 15.76 -3.02 -2.50
C LEU A 58 15.00 -4.00 -3.39
N SER A 59 14.01 -3.52 -4.14
CA SER A 59 13.24 -4.37 -5.07
C SER A 59 14.12 -4.95 -6.17
N ALA A 60 15.02 -4.16 -6.73
CA ALA A 60 15.97 -4.59 -7.75
C ALA A 60 16.95 -5.64 -7.21
N GLU A 61 17.52 -5.40 -6.02
CA GLU A 61 18.45 -6.34 -5.37
C GLU A 61 17.76 -7.68 -5.06
N ILE A 62 16.58 -7.67 -4.47
CA ILE A 62 15.85 -8.90 -4.17
C ILE A 62 15.46 -9.63 -5.45
N ALA A 63 15.06 -8.92 -6.50
CA ALA A 63 14.77 -9.53 -7.79
C ALA A 63 15.99 -10.23 -8.38
N ALA A 64 17.17 -9.61 -8.31
CA ALA A 64 18.44 -10.20 -8.77
C ALA A 64 18.80 -11.48 -7.97
N LEU A 65 18.55 -11.45 -6.67
CA LEU A 65 18.85 -12.57 -5.77
C LEU A 65 17.80 -13.68 -5.80
N ASN A 66 16.61 -13.46 -6.37
CA ASN A 66 15.44 -14.33 -6.24
C ASN A 66 15.64 -15.76 -6.77
N LYS A 67 16.53 -15.95 -7.75
CA LYS A 67 16.85 -17.29 -8.27
C LYS A 67 17.58 -18.15 -7.23
N THR A 68 18.46 -17.55 -6.45
CA THR A 68 19.26 -18.25 -5.42
C THR A 68 18.53 -18.25 -4.08
N TYR A 69 17.81 -17.18 -3.78
CA TYR A 69 17.10 -16.96 -2.52
C TYR A 69 15.63 -16.67 -2.80
N PRO A 70 14.78 -17.71 -2.97
CA PRO A 70 13.38 -17.52 -3.27
C PRO A 70 12.71 -16.57 -2.27
N SER A 71 12.22 -15.42 -2.74
CA SER A 71 11.78 -14.34 -1.87
C SER A 71 10.45 -13.74 -2.32
N THR A 72 9.69 -13.23 -1.36
CA THR A 72 8.51 -12.41 -1.58
C THR A 72 8.71 -11.09 -0.84
N LEU A 73 8.56 -9.97 -1.55
CA LEU A 73 8.77 -8.64 -0.99
C LEU A 73 7.44 -7.93 -0.76
N PHE A 74 7.25 -7.46 0.47
CA PHE A 74 6.13 -6.60 0.89
C PHE A 74 6.67 -5.22 1.25
N GLY A 75 6.12 -4.20 0.61
CA GLY A 75 6.44 -2.79 0.84
C GLY A 75 5.37 -2.06 1.65
N MET A 76 5.60 -0.79 1.87
CA MET A 76 4.69 0.12 2.56
C MET A 76 3.57 0.61 1.61
N PRO A 77 2.41 1.02 2.15
CA PRO A 77 1.26 1.43 1.35
C PRO A 77 1.53 2.57 0.36
N ASN A 78 2.50 3.46 0.66
CA ASN A 78 2.86 4.58 -0.22
C ASN A 78 3.65 4.17 -1.48
N TRP A 79 4.11 2.91 -1.59
CA TRP A 79 4.87 2.42 -2.75
C TRP A 79 4.03 2.44 -4.03
N ASP A 80 2.70 2.39 -3.92
CA ASP A 80 1.78 2.58 -5.05
C ASP A 80 2.00 3.91 -5.80
N ALA A 81 2.36 4.96 -5.10
CA ALA A 81 2.55 6.29 -5.67
C ALA A 81 3.93 6.52 -6.30
N PHE A 82 4.89 5.61 -6.12
CA PHE A 82 6.26 5.78 -6.57
C PHE A 82 6.38 5.75 -8.10
N LYS A 83 7.03 6.78 -8.65
CA LYS A 83 7.21 6.91 -10.11
C LYS A 83 8.14 5.83 -10.67
N SER A 84 9.18 5.47 -9.93
CA SER A 84 10.16 4.45 -10.30
C SER A 84 9.53 3.07 -10.49
N PHE A 85 8.45 2.77 -9.77
CA PHE A 85 7.72 1.51 -9.90
C PHE A 85 6.88 1.41 -11.18
N LYS A 86 6.67 2.51 -11.89
CA LYS A 86 6.05 2.51 -13.23
C LYS A 86 7.01 2.01 -14.31
N ASN A 87 8.32 2.17 -14.08
CA ASN A 87 9.37 1.70 -14.99
C ASN A 87 10.16 0.54 -14.34
N LYS A 88 9.56 -0.64 -14.34
CA LYS A 88 10.05 -1.85 -13.65
C LYS A 88 11.20 -2.57 -14.37
N LYS A 89 12.07 -1.89 -15.10
CA LYS A 89 13.14 -2.55 -15.89
C LYS A 89 14.05 -3.44 -15.02
N SER A 90 14.43 -2.98 -13.83
CA SER A 90 15.38 -3.68 -12.96
C SER A 90 14.79 -4.89 -12.23
N PHE A 91 13.47 -5.00 -12.14
CA PHE A 91 12.78 -6.12 -11.48
C PHE A 91 11.56 -6.61 -12.27
N THR A 92 11.69 -6.59 -13.61
CA THR A 92 10.67 -7.15 -14.51
C THR A 92 10.40 -8.61 -14.17
N GLY A 93 9.14 -8.96 -13.99
CA GLY A 93 8.73 -10.32 -13.62
C GLY A 93 8.85 -10.67 -12.14
N PHE A 94 9.43 -9.80 -11.31
CA PHE A 94 9.43 -9.96 -9.85
C PHE A 94 8.26 -9.20 -9.23
N PRO A 95 7.31 -9.88 -8.57
CA PRO A 95 6.18 -9.22 -7.94
C PRO A 95 6.59 -8.54 -6.64
N VAL A 96 6.28 -7.25 -6.51
CA VAL A 96 6.37 -6.49 -5.27
C VAL A 96 4.96 -6.26 -4.76
N TYR A 97 4.68 -6.66 -3.54
CA TYR A 97 3.39 -6.53 -2.89
C TYR A 97 3.40 -5.35 -1.92
N PHE A 98 2.30 -4.65 -1.83
CA PHE A 98 2.06 -3.63 -0.80
C PHE A 98 0.58 -3.58 -0.45
N THR A 99 0.28 -3.15 0.76
CA THR A 99 -1.10 -2.95 1.20
C THR A 99 -1.58 -1.59 0.75
N SER A 100 -2.86 -1.47 0.45
CA SER A 100 -3.49 -0.17 0.22
C SER A 100 -4.67 -0.01 1.18
N PRO A 101 -4.75 1.08 1.95
CA PRO A 101 -5.90 1.37 2.80
C PRO A 101 -7.12 1.77 1.98
N TYR A 102 -6.92 2.05 0.70
CA TYR A 102 -7.95 2.39 -0.26
C TYR A 102 -7.59 1.81 -1.63
N TYR A 103 -8.51 1.04 -2.19
CA TYR A 103 -8.31 0.44 -3.50
C TYR A 103 -9.38 0.91 -4.49
N ASN A 104 -8.94 1.39 -5.65
CA ASN A 104 -9.76 1.64 -6.81
C ASN A 104 -9.12 0.97 -8.03
N ASN A 105 -9.86 0.09 -8.71
CA ASN A 105 -9.36 -0.60 -9.91
C ASN A 105 -9.22 0.33 -11.13
N LYS A 106 -9.80 1.55 -11.08
CA LYS A 106 -9.72 2.60 -12.11
C LYS A 106 -10.30 2.17 -13.48
N LEU A 107 -11.12 1.12 -13.50
CA LEU A 107 -11.67 0.56 -14.74
C LEU A 107 -13.08 1.09 -15.06
N ASP A 108 -13.78 1.65 -14.08
CA ASP A 108 -15.09 2.23 -14.25
C ASP A 108 -15.06 3.59 -14.99
N THR A 109 -16.21 3.98 -15.54
CA THR A 109 -16.34 5.21 -16.33
C THR A 109 -16.01 6.47 -15.52
N LEU A 110 -16.42 6.53 -14.25
CA LEU A 110 -16.18 7.69 -13.40
C LEU A 110 -14.70 7.84 -13.08
N SER A 111 -14.02 6.74 -12.78
CA SER A 111 -12.57 6.75 -12.54
C SER A 111 -11.79 7.22 -13.76
N ARG A 112 -12.16 6.77 -14.96
CA ARG A 112 -11.54 7.24 -16.21
C ARG A 112 -11.80 8.72 -16.47
N MET A 113 -12.98 9.20 -16.17
CA MET A 113 -13.32 10.63 -16.28
C MET A 113 -12.49 11.47 -15.33
N ILE A 114 -12.37 11.08 -14.05
CA ILE A 114 -11.52 11.75 -13.06
C ILE A 114 -10.06 11.75 -13.52
N GLN A 115 -9.56 10.63 -14.02
CA GLN A 115 -8.19 10.52 -14.54
C GLN A 115 -7.95 11.50 -15.71
N SER A 116 -8.89 11.58 -16.65
CA SER A 116 -8.81 12.47 -17.80
C SER A 116 -8.78 13.95 -17.38
N ILE A 117 -9.69 14.34 -16.50
CA ILE A 117 -9.76 15.71 -15.98
C ILE A 117 -8.51 16.07 -15.21
N TYR A 118 -8.05 15.18 -14.33
CA TYR A 118 -6.87 15.38 -13.51
C TYR A 118 -5.61 15.53 -14.36
N LEU A 119 -5.42 14.65 -15.36
CA LEU A 119 -4.30 14.72 -16.31
C LEU A 119 -4.29 16.02 -17.08
N LYS A 120 -5.47 16.46 -17.55
CA LYS A 120 -5.61 17.72 -18.30
C LYS A 120 -5.25 18.93 -17.43
N LYS A 121 -5.69 18.94 -16.17
CA LYS A 121 -5.52 20.06 -15.25
C LYS A 121 -4.13 20.10 -14.61
N TYR A 122 -3.65 18.93 -14.12
CA TYR A 122 -2.44 18.86 -13.30
C TYR A 122 -1.25 18.19 -13.99
N LYS A 123 -1.40 17.76 -15.25
CA LYS A 123 -0.36 17.10 -16.06
C LYS A 123 0.26 15.87 -15.37
N GLY A 124 -0.50 15.22 -14.48
CA GLY A 124 -0.07 14.05 -13.71
C GLY A 124 -1.16 12.99 -13.62
N VAL A 125 -0.80 11.81 -13.11
CA VAL A 125 -1.75 10.73 -12.85
C VAL A 125 -2.30 10.88 -11.44
N PRO A 126 -3.62 10.80 -11.23
CA PRO A 126 -4.21 10.86 -9.90
C PRO A 126 -3.76 9.66 -9.04
N SER A 127 -3.40 9.93 -7.79
CA SER A 127 -3.15 8.90 -6.78
C SER A 127 -4.46 8.30 -6.28
N ASP A 128 -4.39 7.19 -5.57
CA ASP A 128 -5.59 6.61 -4.93
C ASP A 128 -6.24 7.56 -3.92
N PHE A 129 -5.45 8.43 -3.27
CA PHE A 129 -5.99 9.48 -2.40
C PHE A 129 -6.84 10.51 -3.15
N THR A 130 -6.57 10.77 -4.42
CA THR A 130 -7.42 11.66 -5.24
C THR A 130 -8.82 11.07 -5.41
N TYR A 131 -8.91 9.78 -5.70
CA TYR A 131 -10.20 9.08 -5.82
C TYR A 131 -10.92 8.99 -4.48
N LYS A 132 -10.18 8.69 -3.40
CA LYS A 132 -10.73 8.67 -2.05
C LYS A 132 -11.27 10.05 -1.64
N GLY A 133 -10.52 11.11 -1.90
CA GLY A 133 -10.96 12.49 -1.63
C GLY A 133 -12.24 12.84 -2.37
N PHE A 134 -12.32 12.50 -3.67
CA PHE A 134 -13.52 12.67 -4.46
C PHE A 134 -14.71 11.91 -3.86
N GLU A 135 -14.53 10.62 -3.55
CA GLU A 135 -15.58 9.76 -2.99
C GLU A 135 -16.09 10.27 -1.65
N MET A 136 -15.17 10.65 -0.75
CA MET A 136 -15.54 11.19 0.57
C MET A 136 -16.29 12.52 0.44
N THR A 137 -15.79 13.44 -0.38
CA THR A 137 -16.45 14.74 -0.61
C THR A 137 -17.86 14.54 -1.18
N TYR A 138 -17.99 13.66 -2.16
CA TYR A 138 -19.30 13.34 -2.75
C TYR A 138 -20.25 12.76 -1.72
N LEU A 139 -19.81 11.74 -0.97
CA LEU A 139 -20.61 11.06 0.05
C LEU A 139 -21.12 12.04 1.11
N PHE A 140 -20.20 12.80 1.72
CA PHE A 140 -20.58 13.74 2.79
C PHE A 140 -21.41 14.92 2.26
N SER A 141 -21.14 15.42 1.06
CA SER A 141 -22.00 16.45 0.44
C SER A 141 -23.41 15.95 0.24
N LYS A 142 -23.57 14.71 -0.19
CA LYS A 142 -24.89 14.10 -0.35
C LYS A 142 -25.60 13.86 0.99
N LEU A 143 -24.88 13.35 1.99
CA LEU A 143 -25.43 13.20 3.35
C LEU A 143 -25.92 14.51 3.92
N LEU A 144 -25.10 15.57 3.85
CA LEU A 144 -25.45 16.89 4.36
C LEU A 144 -26.63 17.53 3.60
N THR A 145 -26.74 17.30 2.30
CA THR A 145 -27.90 17.82 1.53
C THR A 145 -29.18 17.04 1.78
N THR A 146 -29.07 15.75 2.07
CA THR A 146 -30.26 14.89 2.31
C THR A 146 -30.70 14.98 3.78
N TYR A 147 -29.76 15.04 4.71
CA TYR A 147 -30.00 15.06 6.16
C TYR A 147 -29.25 16.25 6.82
N PRO A 148 -29.70 17.50 6.58
CA PRO A 148 -28.91 18.69 6.97
C PRO A 148 -28.72 18.84 8.47
N TYR A 149 -29.63 18.28 9.28
CA TYR A 149 -29.64 18.44 10.74
C TYR A 149 -29.19 17.18 11.51
N ASP A 150 -29.22 16.00 10.87
CA ASP A 150 -29.01 14.72 11.53
C ASP A 150 -28.21 13.72 10.67
N TYR A 151 -27.26 14.22 9.88
CA TYR A 151 -26.48 13.37 8.99
C TYR A 151 -25.65 12.28 9.71
N MET A 152 -25.28 12.53 10.98
CA MET A 152 -24.49 11.58 11.77
C MET A 152 -25.24 10.27 12.05
N SER A 153 -26.54 10.35 12.32
CA SER A 153 -27.40 9.17 12.51
C SER A 153 -27.62 8.38 11.23
N HIS A 154 -27.40 9.02 10.08
CA HIS A 154 -27.64 8.44 8.75
C HIS A 154 -26.38 8.06 7.98
N LEU A 155 -25.22 7.99 8.64
CA LEU A 155 -23.92 7.69 7.98
C LEU A 155 -23.93 6.37 7.21
N ASN A 156 -24.69 5.38 7.67
CA ASN A 156 -24.78 4.05 7.05
C ASN A 156 -26.05 3.84 6.21
N ASP A 157 -26.99 4.77 6.24
CA ASP A 157 -28.28 4.63 5.52
C ASP A 157 -28.18 5.05 4.07
N TYR A 158 -27.10 5.76 3.72
CA TYR A 158 -26.92 6.25 2.38
C TYR A 158 -26.36 5.14 1.45
N PRO A 159 -27.15 4.69 0.46
CA PRO A 159 -26.79 3.55 -0.38
C PRO A 159 -25.74 3.88 -1.44
N ALA A 160 -25.25 5.12 -1.51
CA ALA A 160 -24.37 5.55 -2.57
C ALA A 160 -22.98 4.93 -2.42
N LYS A 161 -22.77 3.86 -3.17
CA LYS A 161 -21.45 3.37 -3.47
C LYS A 161 -20.92 4.15 -4.67
N VAL A 162 -19.88 4.95 -4.49
CA VAL A 162 -19.13 5.56 -5.59
C VAL A 162 -18.08 4.55 -6.10
N PHE A 163 -17.06 4.27 -5.29
CA PHE A 163 -16.04 3.25 -5.57
C PHE A 163 -16.10 2.14 -4.54
N ASN A 164 -16.22 2.48 -3.25
CA ASN A 164 -16.22 1.55 -2.13
C ASN A 164 -17.51 1.64 -1.31
N LYS A 165 -17.82 0.55 -0.62
CA LYS A 165 -18.90 0.53 0.36
C LYS A 165 -18.27 0.79 1.74
N TYR A 166 -18.80 1.77 2.46
CA TYR A 166 -18.37 2.12 3.82
C TYR A 166 -19.36 1.58 4.84
N ASN A 167 -18.83 1.27 6.02
CA ASN A 167 -19.59 0.96 7.21
C ASN A 167 -18.95 1.75 8.35
N PHE A 168 -19.55 2.89 8.67
CA PHE A 168 -19.05 3.78 9.71
C PHE A 168 -19.43 3.22 11.09
N LYS A 169 -18.45 3.05 11.93
CA LYS A 169 -18.64 2.66 13.33
C LYS A 169 -18.07 3.75 14.21
N PRO A 170 -18.87 4.29 15.18
CA PRO A 170 -18.32 5.20 16.17
C PRO A 170 -17.31 4.44 17.03
N GLU A 171 -16.14 5.05 17.27
CA GLU A 171 -15.19 4.60 18.30
C GLU A 171 -15.37 5.55 19.49
N PHE A 172 -15.64 4.99 20.67
CA PHE A 172 -15.78 5.70 21.94
C PHE A 172 -14.52 5.51 22.77
#